data_22a31b16269591d2883080edaa795a50
#
_entry.id   22a31b16269591d2883080edaa795a50
#
_cell.length_a   1.000
_cell.length_b   1.000
_cell.length_c   1.000
_cell.angle_alpha   90.00
_cell.angle_beta   90.00
_cell.angle_gamma   90.00
#
_symmetry.space_group_name_H-M   'P 1'
#
loop_
_entity.id
_entity.type
_entity.pdbx_description
1 polymer ?
#
loop_
_entity_poly.entity_id
_entity_poly.type
_entity_poly.pdbx_seq_one_letter_code
_entity_poly.pdbx_strand_id
1 'polypeptide(L)'
;MKTGWLLLLCSLLIGCGSASLSEHTSTTPELKLEEFFDGDLIAYGMVLDRSGNLLRRFEADLVAEWQGDQGEIKEWFRFADGERSTRIWKLTKTGDNTYTGTAGDVIGEAYGETQGSALYWQYTLEIEVDGSMYEVTLDDWMFLMDDKRLFNKTEMSKFGFKVGEVILFIEKR
;
A
#
# COMPACT_ATOMS: atom_id res chain seq x y z
N MET A 1 61.65 20.86 4.22
CA MET A 1 60.82 19.72 4.68
C MET A 1 59.39 20.23 4.81
N LYS A 2 58.52 19.89 3.85
CA LYS A 2 57.09 20.29 3.85
C LYS A 2 56.27 19.02 4.02
N THR A 3 55.69 18.86 5.22
CA THR A 3 54.85 17.73 5.58
C THR A 3 53.45 18.00 5.06
N GLY A 4 53.04 17.29 3.99
CA GLY A 4 51.68 17.34 3.48
C GLY A 4 50.73 16.50 4.36
N TRP A 5 49.73 17.13 4.93
CA TRP A 5 48.69 16.50 5.70
C TRP A 5 47.59 16.03 4.72
N LEU A 6 47.51 14.72 4.51
CA LEU A 6 46.50 14.07 3.68
C LEU A 6 45.25 13.91 4.55
N LEU A 7 44.27 14.80 4.37
CA LEU A 7 42.92 14.65 4.97
C LEU A 7 42.17 13.53 4.26
N LEU A 8 42.05 12.38 4.93
CA LEU A 8 41.23 11.26 4.51
C LEU A 8 39.76 11.60 4.79
N LEU A 9 39.03 12.05 3.75
CA LEU A 9 37.60 12.32 3.81
C LEU A 9 36.86 10.99 3.79
N CYS A 10 36.51 10.46 4.97
CA CYS A 10 35.69 9.24 5.12
C CYS A 10 34.26 9.62 4.81
N SER A 11 33.80 9.35 3.57
CA SER A 11 32.41 9.50 3.14
C SER A 11 31.58 8.44 3.86
N LEU A 12 30.84 8.84 4.88
CA LEU A 12 29.76 8.04 5.48
C LEU A 12 28.64 7.92 4.44
N LEU A 13 28.63 6.85 3.68
CA LEU A 13 27.48 6.42 2.89
C LEU A 13 26.39 6.00 3.88
N ILE A 14 25.54 6.92 4.28
CA ILE A 14 24.28 6.61 4.95
C ILE A 14 23.41 6.00 3.87
N GLY A 15 23.41 4.67 3.78
CA GLY A 15 22.47 3.94 2.95
C GLY A 15 21.06 4.17 3.53
N CYS A 16 20.19 4.86 2.78
CA CYS A 16 18.76 4.79 3.04
C CYS A 16 18.34 3.34 2.77
N GLY A 17 18.21 2.53 3.83
CA GLY A 17 17.60 1.22 3.74
C GLY A 17 16.13 1.40 3.40
N SER A 18 15.67 0.87 2.26
CA SER A 18 14.25 0.69 2.00
C SER A 18 13.69 -0.37 2.96
N ALA A 19 12.45 -0.21 3.41
CA ALA A 19 11.77 -1.23 4.21
C ALA A 19 11.80 -2.58 3.48
N SER A 20 11.99 -3.67 4.23
CA SER A 20 12.09 -5.02 3.68
C SER A 20 11.12 -5.95 4.40
N LEU A 21 10.39 -6.77 3.64
CA LEU A 21 9.51 -7.80 4.20
C LEU A 21 10.25 -8.78 5.11
N SER A 22 11.52 -9.07 4.84
CA SER A 22 12.33 -9.98 5.65
C SER A 22 12.48 -9.55 7.12
N GLU A 23 12.29 -8.26 7.42
CA GLU A 23 12.33 -7.73 8.79
C GLU A 23 11.10 -8.16 9.61
N HIS A 24 10.03 -8.62 8.94
CA HIS A 24 8.77 -9.01 9.57
C HIS A 24 8.60 -10.51 9.78
N THR A 25 9.59 -11.34 9.44
CA THR A 25 9.53 -12.82 9.49
C THR A 25 9.02 -13.39 10.83
N SER A 26 9.29 -12.73 11.95
CA SER A 26 8.90 -13.18 13.29
C SER A 26 7.75 -12.39 13.91
N THR A 27 7.11 -11.50 13.15
CA THR A 27 5.98 -10.70 13.67
C THR A 27 4.68 -11.50 13.64
N THR A 28 3.80 -11.25 14.61
CA THR A 28 2.50 -11.91 14.75
C THR A 28 1.41 -10.89 15.07
N PRO A 29 0.13 -11.20 14.73
CA PRO A 29 -0.35 -12.37 13.99
C PRO A 29 0.14 -12.36 12.52
N GLU A 30 0.18 -13.54 11.88
CA GLU A 30 0.49 -13.62 10.45
C GLU A 30 -0.66 -13.04 9.63
N LEU A 31 -0.31 -12.20 8.65
CA LEU A 31 -1.28 -11.64 7.72
C LEU A 31 -1.46 -12.58 6.53
N LYS A 32 -2.68 -13.05 6.36
CA LYS A 32 -3.15 -13.73 5.15
C LYS A 32 -4.34 -12.97 4.60
N LEU A 33 -4.28 -12.64 3.31
CA LEU A 33 -5.32 -11.82 2.70
C LEU A 33 -6.68 -12.51 2.77
N GLU A 34 -6.72 -13.80 2.50
CA GLU A 34 -7.93 -14.63 2.52
C GLU A 34 -8.56 -14.76 3.91
N GLU A 35 -7.82 -14.49 4.97
CA GLU A 35 -8.34 -14.51 6.34
C GLU A 35 -8.74 -13.11 6.82
N PHE A 36 -7.93 -12.10 6.52
CA PHE A 36 -8.21 -10.72 6.95
C PHE A 36 -9.28 -10.08 6.08
N PHE A 37 -9.14 -10.13 4.75
CA PHE A 37 -10.12 -9.57 3.83
C PHE A 37 -11.21 -10.63 3.50
N ASP A 38 -11.98 -11.00 4.52
CA ASP A 38 -13.16 -11.86 4.39
C ASP A 38 -14.29 -11.30 5.26
N GLY A 39 -15.48 -11.06 4.65
CA GLY A 39 -16.64 -10.41 5.23
C GLY A 39 -16.64 -8.89 5.09
N ASP A 40 -17.32 -8.21 6.02
CA ASP A 40 -17.53 -6.77 6.01
C ASP A 40 -16.39 -6.04 6.74
N LEU A 41 -15.82 -5.02 6.08
CA LEU A 41 -14.79 -4.17 6.67
C LEU A 41 -15.14 -2.69 6.44
N ILE A 42 -14.50 -1.82 7.20
CA ILE A 42 -14.54 -0.37 7.02
C ILE A 42 -13.12 0.18 6.98
N ALA A 43 -12.87 1.12 6.08
CA ALA A 43 -11.60 1.83 5.99
C ALA A 43 -11.79 3.33 6.20
N TYR A 44 -10.84 3.95 6.89
CA TYR A 44 -10.71 5.39 7.05
C TYR A 44 -9.38 5.82 6.49
N GLY A 45 -9.40 6.78 5.55
CA GLY A 45 -8.21 7.15 4.82
C GLY A 45 -7.99 8.64 4.66
N MET A 46 -6.73 8.96 4.42
CA MET A 46 -6.30 10.30 4.03
C MET A 46 -5.27 10.23 2.92
N VAL A 47 -5.35 11.18 2.01
CA VAL A 47 -4.37 11.41 0.95
C VAL A 47 -3.57 12.64 1.30
N LEU A 48 -2.25 12.51 1.26
CA LEU A 48 -1.28 13.56 1.55
C LEU A 48 -0.49 13.90 0.29
N ASP A 49 -0.09 15.16 0.15
CA ASP A 49 0.86 15.55 -0.86
C ASP A 49 2.30 15.09 -0.50
N ARG A 50 3.27 15.35 -1.38
CA ARG A 50 4.68 14.99 -1.16
C ARG A 50 5.32 15.64 0.07
N SER A 51 4.72 16.72 0.58
CA SER A 51 5.18 17.49 1.73
C SER A 51 4.47 17.10 3.03
N GLY A 52 3.51 16.16 2.96
CA GLY A 52 2.72 15.69 4.09
C GLY A 52 1.47 16.54 4.38
N ASN A 53 1.10 17.49 3.49
CA ASN A 53 -0.13 18.25 3.67
C ASN A 53 -1.34 17.40 3.29
N LEU A 54 -2.40 17.49 4.10
CA LEU A 54 -3.65 16.80 3.85
C LEU A 54 -4.35 17.36 2.60
N LEU A 55 -4.55 16.50 1.59
CA LEU A 55 -5.30 16.82 0.38
C LEU A 55 -6.78 16.39 0.51
N ARG A 56 -7.03 15.13 0.88
CA ARG A 56 -8.39 14.55 0.95
C ARG A 56 -8.51 13.58 2.12
N ARG A 57 -9.72 13.44 2.64
CA ARG A 57 -10.12 12.38 3.58
C ARG A 57 -11.25 11.58 2.97
N PHE A 58 -11.31 10.31 3.32
CA PHE A 58 -12.39 9.44 2.90
C PHE A 58 -12.64 8.33 3.91
N GLU A 59 -13.80 7.73 3.79
CA GLU A 59 -14.11 6.42 4.36
C GLU A 59 -14.56 5.49 3.24
N ALA A 60 -14.39 4.19 3.43
CA ALA A 60 -14.88 3.19 2.49
C ALA A 60 -15.51 2.02 3.25
N ASP A 61 -16.67 1.57 2.77
CA ASP A 61 -17.17 0.24 3.12
C ASP A 61 -16.54 -0.77 2.16
N LEU A 62 -16.12 -1.92 2.71
CA LEU A 62 -15.58 -3.01 1.95
C LEU A 62 -16.40 -4.27 2.22
N VAL A 63 -16.64 -5.04 1.17
CA VAL A 63 -17.18 -6.41 1.26
C VAL A 63 -16.23 -7.32 0.52
N ALA A 64 -15.69 -8.30 1.22
CA ALA A 64 -14.70 -9.21 0.70
C ALA A 64 -15.16 -10.65 0.82
N GLU A 65 -14.90 -11.45 -0.21
CA GLU A 65 -15.25 -12.87 -0.28
C GLU A 65 -14.13 -13.65 -0.95
N TRP A 66 -13.87 -14.86 -0.45
CA TRP A 66 -12.90 -15.79 -1.02
C TRP A 66 -13.52 -17.13 -1.36
N GLN A 67 -13.10 -17.69 -2.51
CA GLN A 67 -13.45 -19.05 -2.94
C GLN A 67 -12.17 -19.79 -3.36
N GLY A 68 -11.62 -20.59 -2.44
CA GLY A 68 -10.31 -21.18 -2.61
C GLY A 68 -9.24 -20.10 -2.72
N ASP A 69 -8.48 -20.09 -3.81
CA ASP A 69 -7.41 -19.14 -4.07
C ASP A 69 -7.88 -17.85 -4.78
N GLN A 70 -9.20 -17.67 -4.99
CA GLN A 70 -9.75 -16.49 -5.65
C GLN A 70 -10.50 -15.62 -4.66
N GLY A 71 -10.15 -14.32 -4.61
CA GLY A 71 -10.79 -13.32 -3.77
C GLY A 71 -11.40 -12.17 -4.58
N GLU A 72 -12.45 -11.59 -4.06
CA GLU A 72 -13.02 -10.35 -4.56
C GLU A 72 -13.22 -9.39 -3.40
N ILE A 73 -12.78 -8.12 -3.55
CA ILE A 73 -13.05 -7.04 -2.59
C ILE A 73 -13.78 -5.93 -3.34
N LYS A 74 -15.00 -5.64 -2.89
CA LYS A 74 -15.78 -4.50 -3.37
C LYS A 74 -15.62 -3.36 -2.39
N GLU A 75 -15.27 -2.18 -2.89
CA GLU A 75 -15.02 -0.98 -2.10
C GLU A 75 -15.94 0.16 -2.56
N TRP A 76 -16.59 0.83 -1.61
CA TRP A 76 -17.41 2.01 -1.83
C TRP A 76 -16.85 3.19 -1.06
N PHE A 77 -16.18 4.10 -1.77
CA PHE A 77 -15.53 5.27 -1.21
C PHE A 77 -16.49 6.46 -1.06
N ARG A 78 -16.36 7.15 0.05
CA ARG A 78 -17.04 8.42 0.35
C ARG A 78 -16.00 9.45 0.76
N PHE A 79 -15.69 10.38 -0.14
CA PHE A 79 -14.74 11.44 0.12
C PHE A 79 -15.40 12.60 0.87
N ALA A 80 -14.61 13.34 1.67
CA ALA A 80 -15.11 14.46 2.48
C ALA A 80 -15.59 15.66 1.63
N ASP A 81 -15.16 15.77 0.37
CA ASP A 81 -15.62 16.76 -0.61
C ASP A 81 -16.93 16.38 -1.29
N GLY A 82 -17.49 15.23 -0.96
CA GLY A 82 -18.77 14.71 -1.47
C GLY A 82 -18.64 13.77 -2.68
N GLU A 83 -17.46 13.61 -3.24
CA GLU A 83 -17.22 12.62 -4.29
C GLU A 83 -17.47 11.19 -3.78
N ARG A 84 -17.93 10.33 -4.67
CA ARG A 84 -18.13 8.89 -4.43
C ARG A 84 -17.51 8.11 -5.56
N SER A 85 -16.83 7.02 -5.22
CA SER A 85 -16.29 6.08 -6.21
C SER A 85 -16.39 4.65 -5.71
N THR A 86 -16.21 3.72 -6.62
CA THR A 86 -16.20 2.29 -6.32
C THR A 86 -15.00 1.63 -6.98
N ARG A 87 -14.44 0.62 -6.33
CA ARG A 87 -13.40 -0.24 -6.90
C ARG A 87 -13.74 -1.69 -6.59
N ILE A 88 -13.42 -2.57 -7.51
CA ILE A 88 -13.53 -4.01 -7.31
C ILE A 88 -12.16 -4.62 -7.60
N TRP A 89 -11.53 -5.14 -6.57
CA TRP A 89 -10.36 -5.98 -6.71
C TRP A 89 -10.77 -7.42 -6.99
N LYS A 90 -10.08 -8.04 -7.94
CA LYS A 90 -10.06 -9.48 -8.15
C LYS A 90 -8.67 -9.97 -7.79
N LEU A 91 -8.59 -10.81 -6.79
CA LEU A 91 -7.35 -11.29 -6.19
C LEU A 91 -7.15 -12.77 -6.50
N THR A 92 -5.91 -13.17 -6.63
CA THR A 92 -5.51 -14.57 -6.76
C THR A 92 -4.36 -14.85 -5.81
N LYS A 93 -4.52 -15.86 -4.95
CA LYS A 93 -3.40 -16.40 -4.18
C LYS A 93 -2.58 -17.30 -5.09
N THR A 94 -1.32 -16.96 -5.31
CA THR A 94 -0.41 -17.61 -6.25
C THR A 94 0.62 -18.52 -5.59
N GLY A 95 0.72 -18.45 -4.27
CA GLY A 95 1.61 -19.26 -3.43
C GLY A 95 1.25 -19.08 -1.96
N ASP A 96 2.04 -19.65 -1.07
CA ASP A 96 1.75 -19.61 0.37
C ASP A 96 1.62 -18.17 0.89
N ASN A 97 2.49 -17.27 0.41
CA ASN A 97 2.57 -15.88 0.84
C ASN A 97 2.51 -14.88 -0.32
N THR A 98 2.15 -15.31 -1.53
CA THR A 98 2.15 -14.46 -2.71
C THR A 98 0.78 -14.35 -3.34
N TYR A 99 0.48 -13.15 -3.83
CA TYR A 99 -0.82 -12.80 -4.37
C TYR A 99 -0.65 -11.92 -5.60
N THR A 100 -1.63 -11.99 -6.51
CA THR A 100 -1.80 -11.02 -7.58
C THR A 100 -3.20 -10.44 -7.55
N GLY A 101 -3.41 -9.32 -8.24
CA GLY A 101 -4.71 -8.71 -8.30
C GLY A 101 -4.88 -7.74 -9.45
N THR A 102 -6.15 -7.55 -9.84
CA THR A 102 -6.55 -6.57 -10.85
C THR A 102 -7.71 -5.73 -10.34
N ALA A 103 -7.79 -4.48 -10.77
CA ALA A 103 -8.94 -3.60 -10.57
C ALA A 103 -9.14 -2.72 -11.80
N GLY A 104 -10.31 -2.06 -11.91
CA GLY A 104 -10.68 -1.32 -13.10
C GLY A 104 -9.80 -0.10 -13.40
N ASP A 105 -9.16 0.45 -12.39
CA ASP A 105 -8.25 1.61 -12.45
C ASP A 105 -6.76 1.22 -12.32
N VAL A 106 -6.46 -0.10 -12.23
CA VAL A 106 -5.12 -0.64 -12.17
C VAL A 106 -4.62 -1.01 -13.57
N ILE A 107 -3.44 -0.56 -13.91
CA ILE A 107 -2.78 -0.89 -15.17
C ILE A 107 -2.04 -2.20 -14.99
N GLY A 108 -2.43 -3.21 -15.77
CA GLY A 108 -1.84 -4.55 -15.68
C GLY A 108 -2.28 -5.31 -14.44
N GLU A 109 -1.35 -5.92 -13.76
CA GLU A 109 -1.57 -6.76 -12.59
C GLU A 109 -0.78 -6.21 -11.40
N ALA A 110 -1.41 -6.18 -10.24
CA ALA A 110 -0.77 -5.88 -8.96
C ALA A 110 -0.10 -7.15 -8.42
N TYR A 111 0.98 -6.98 -7.68
CA TYR A 111 1.70 -8.05 -7.00
C TYR A 111 1.79 -7.79 -5.50
N GLY A 112 1.62 -8.83 -4.70
CA GLY A 112 1.75 -8.77 -3.25
C GLY A 112 2.46 -9.96 -2.64
N GLU A 113 3.15 -9.69 -1.53
CA GLU A 113 3.82 -10.70 -0.73
C GLU A 113 3.63 -10.41 0.76
N THR A 114 3.30 -11.44 1.54
CA THR A 114 3.18 -11.35 3.00
C THR A 114 4.38 -11.95 3.70
N GLN A 115 4.74 -11.37 4.86
CA GLN A 115 5.72 -11.92 5.76
C GLN A 115 5.38 -11.53 7.20
N GLY A 116 5.10 -12.53 8.04
CA GLY A 116 4.59 -12.28 9.38
C GLY A 116 3.33 -11.39 9.36
N SER A 117 3.31 -10.30 10.10
CA SER A 117 2.16 -9.37 10.13
C SER A 117 2.15 -8.33 9.01
N ALA A 118 3.10 -8.37 8.08
CA ALA A 118 3.22 -7.38 7.02
C ALA A 118 2.83 -7.93 5.64
N LEU A 119 2.26 -7.06 4.81
CA LEU A 119 2.07 -7.24 3.36
C LEU A 119 2.73 -6.06 2.65
N TYR A 120 3.50 -6.36 1.63
CA TYR A 120 3.86 -5.40 0.59
C TYR A 120 3.02 -5.67 -0.65
N TRP A 121 2.37 -4.62 -1.19
CA TRP A 121 1.50 -4.68 -2.36
C TRP A 121 1.88 -3.58 -3.32
N GLN A 122 2.20 -3.91 -4.57
CA GLN A 122 2.63 -2.92 -5.57
C GLN A 122 1.74 -2.97 -6.81
N TYR A 123 1.36 -1.79 -7.31
CA TYR A 123 0.56 -1.64 -8.51
C TYR A 123 0.70 -0.25 -9.14
N THR A 124 0.23 -0.11 -10.37
CA THR A 124 0.15 1.19 -11.06
C THR A 124 -1.30 1.56 -11.25
N LEU A 125 -1.67 2.76 -10.81
CA LEU A 125 -2.98 3.35 -11.06
C LEU A 125 -2.93 4.33 -12.22
N GLU A 126 -4.02 4.39 -12.97
CA GLU A 126 -4.34 5.50 -13.85
C GLU A 126 -5.25 6.48 -13.10
N ILE A 127 -4.79 7.71 -12.89
CA ILE A 127 -5.53 8.75 -12.17
C ILE A 127 -5.72 9.98 -13.05
N GLU A 128 -6.88 10.63 -12.93
CA GLU A 128 -7.15 11.91 -13.59
C GLU A 128 -6.79 13.06 -12.65
N VAL A 129 -5.95 13.99 -13.16
CA VAL A 129 -5.61 15.24 -12.48
C VAL A 129 -5.76 16.38 -13.47
N ASP A 130 -6.60 17.34 -13.16
CA ASP A 130 -6.88 18.53 -14.00
C ASP A 130 -7.20 18.18 -15.46
N GLY A 131 -7.99 17.11 -15.68
CA GLY A 131 -8.41 16.65 -17.00
C GLY A 131 -7.37 15.88 -17.80
N SER A 132 -6.24 15.55 -17.19
CA SER A 132 -5.18 14.73 -17.80
C SER A 132 -5.00 13.42 -17.03
N MET A 133 -4.80 12.32 -17.78
CA MET A 133 -4.55 11.00 -17.18
C MET A 133 -3.08 10.83 -16.85
N TYR A 134 -2.81 10.29 -15.67
CA TYR A 134 -1.47 10.04 -15.16
C TYR A 134 -1.36 8.64 -14.58
N GLU A 135 -0.27 7.97 -14.94
CA GLU A 135 0.13 6.73 -14.29
C GLU A 135 0.97 7.04 -13.06
N VAL A 136 0.60 6.46 -11.93
CA VAL A 136 1.33 6.53 -10.66
C VAL A 136 1.54 5.13 -10.11
N THR A 137 2.75 4.85 -9.64
CA THR A 137 3.06 3.60 -8.95
C THR A 137 2.77 3.77 -7.47
N LEU A 138 2.11 2.77 -6.90
CA LEU A 138 1.77 2.68 -5.49
C LEU A 138 2.53 1.52 -4.86
N ASP A 139 3.27 1.85 -3.81
CA ASP A 139 3.98 0.92 -2.95
C ASP A 139 3.24 0.89 -1.60
N ASP A 140 2.40 -0.12 -1.42
CA ASP A 140 1.55 -0.30 -0.25
C ASP A 140 2.22 -1.20 0.78
N TRP A 141 2.41 -0.67 1.97
CA TRP A 141 2.77 -1.44 3.15
C TRP A 141 1.57 -1.54 4.07
N MET A 142 1.16 -2.77 4.36
CA MET A 142 0.08 -3.05 5.30
C MET A 142 0.63 -3.80 6.51
N PHE A 143 0.12 -3.46 7.70
CA PHE A 143 0.57 -4.04 8.95
C PHE A 143 -0.64 -4.48 9.76
N LEU A 144 -0.77 -5.78 9.96
CA LEU A 144 -1.81 -6.36 10.80
C LEU A 144 -1.47 -6.10 12.28
N MET A 145 -2.38 -5.44 12.99
CA MET A 145 -2.20 -5.10 14.41
C MET A 145 -2.76 -6.19 15.32
N ASP A 146 -3.87 -6.78 14.91
CA ASP A 146 -4.56 -7.90 15.54
C ASP A 146 -5.57 -8.50 14.55
N ASP A 147 -6.40 -9.44 14.98
CA ASP A 147 -7.34 -10.17 14.12
C ASP A 147 -8.36 -9.29 13.40
N LYS A 148 -8.47 -8.00 13.78
CA LYS A 148 -9.50 -7.08 13.28
C LYS A 148 -8.97 -5.80 12.65
N ARG A 149 -7.76 -5.37 12.97
CA ARG A 149 -7.26 -4.04 12.64
C ARG A 149 -5.97 -4.09 11.85
N LEU A 150 -5.92 -3.30 10.79
CA LEU A 150 -4.80 -3.19 9.88
C LEU A 150 -4.51 -1.73 9.57
N PHE A 151 -3.24 -1.34 9.61
CA PHE A 151 -2.78 -0.06 9.08
C PHE A 151 -2.14 -0.27 7.72
N ASN A 152 -2.42 0.67 6.82
CA ASN A 152 -1.79 0.74 5.51
C ASN A 152 -1.09 2.10 5.36
N LYS A 153 0.07 2.06 4.77
CA LYS A 153 0.83 3.23 4.32
C LYS A 153 1.25 3.00 2.87
N THR A 154 0.74 3.82 1.98
CA THR A 154 1.06 3.79 0.55
C THR A 154 1.95 4.96 0.18
N GLU A 155 3.06 4.73 -0.47
CA GLU A 155 3.79 5.76 -1.17
C GLU A 155 3.33 5.79 -2.64
N MET A 156 2.97 6.98 -3.11
CA MET A 156 2.65 7.22 -4.50
C MET A 156 3.86 7.84 -5.19
N SER A 157 4.32 7.24 -6.27
CA SER A 157 5.47 7.72 -7.04
C SER A 157 5.17 7.87 -8.51
N LYS A 158 5.85 8.82 -9.17
CA LYS A 158 5.83 9.04 -10.61
C LYS A 158 7.23 9.26 -11.13
N PHE A 159 7.65 8.49 -12.13
CA PHE A 159 9.03 8.52 -12.66
C PHE A 159 10.10 8.34 -11.57
N GLY A 160 9.81 7.54 -10.51
CA GLY A 160 10.70 7.30 -9.38
C GLY A 160 10.75 8.42 -8.33
N PHE A 161 9.91 9.45 -8.45
CA PHE A 161 9.81 10.52 -7.45
C PHE A 161 8.51 10.41 -6.68
N LYS A 162 8.59 10.50 -5.36
CA LYS A 162 7.41 10.55 -4.49
C LYS A 162 6.56 11.77 -4.85
N VAL A 163 5.27 11.53 -5.07
CA VAL A 163 4.26 12.58 -5.38
C VAL A 163 3.22 12.72 -4.28
N GLY A 164 3.05 11.71 -3.43
CA GLY A 164 2.11 11.74 -2.31
C GLY A 164 2.14 10.46 -1.50
N GLU A 165 1.24 10.38 -0.52
CA GLU A 165 1.01 9.21 0.33
C GLU A 165 -0.48 9.00 0.54
N VAL A 166 -0.87 7.73 0.76
CA VAL A 166 -2.16 7.38 1.35
C VAL A 166 -1.91 6.67 2.67
N ILE A 167 -2.68 7.03 3.68
CA ILE A 167 -2.68 6.33 4.96
C ILE A 167 -4.10 5.82 5.20
N LEU A 168 -4.22 4.53 5.51
CA LEU A 168 -5.48 3.87 5.80
C LEU A 168 -5.43 3.20 7.17
N PHE A 169 -6.57 3.21 7.83
CA PHE A 169 -6.88 2.30 8.93
C PHE A 169 -8.07 1.46 8.48
N ILE A 170 -7.94 0.14 8.54
CA ILE A 170 -8.97 -0.81 8.11
C ILE A 170 -9.37 -1.68 9.30
N GLU A 171 -10.67 -1.86 9.50
CA GLU A 171 -11.22 -2.63 10.61
C GLU A 171 -12.31 -3.60 10.11
N LYS A 172 -12.26 -4.86 10.58
CA LYS A 172 -13.33 -5.84 10.38
C LYS A 172 -14.53 -5.48 11.27
N ARG A 173 -15.72 -5.58 10.71
CA ARG A 173 -17.00 -5.36 11.43
C ARG A 173 -17.50 -6.60 12.16
#